data_76033ef3824af2bb51dc50b8b82573d1
#
_entry.id   76033ef3824af2bb51dc50b8b82573d1
#
_cell.length_a   1.000
_cell.length_b   1.000
_cell.length_c   1.000
_cell.angle_alpha   90.00
_cell.angle_beta   90.00
_cell.angle_gamma   90.00
#
_symmetry.space_group_name_H-M   'P 1'
#
loop_
_entity.id
_entity.type
_entity.pdbx_description
1 polymer ?
#
loop_
_entity_poly.entity_id
_entity_poly.type
_entity_poly.pdbx_seq_one_letter_code
_entity_poly.pdbx_strand_id
1 'polypeptide(L)'
;MNIWQSVRIAGRALRVNKLRSALTMLGIIIGVSAVIAMVGVGSGAQARVAEQIQSLGSNLIIVLSGSTNSAGVRLGMGSQLTISEDDATAIAREIVSVQAAAGSVRGNAQVVYGNLNWSTQIQGVTPSYFEARDWPVDDGRPVVQEDVDGATKVALLGQTTALNLFGEADPLGQIIRIKKVPFTVIGVLSRKGQNSWGQDQDDIILVPLSTAKKKVLGISQANARAVGSISIKVRPGEDMTEAEDQIRALLRQRHRLQPFQDDDFWLRNLSEILQTQEESSRVMTYLLAAIASVSLLVGGIGIMNIMLVSVTERTREIGLRMAVGARRRHILLQFLIEAVTLSLIGGIMGIALGVAGSEAISYFAEWRTLVAPESILIAFGFAAAIGIFFGFYPARKASRLDPIEALRYE
;
A
#
# COMPACT_ATOMS: atom_id res chain seq x y z
N MET A 1 -38.73 -32.61 -11.22
CA MET A 1 -38.98 -31.35 -10.48
C MET A 1 -38.10 -30.30 -11.11
N ASN A 2 -38.71 -29.24 -11.70
CA ASN A 2 -37.92 -28.16 -12.33
C ASN A 2 -37.25 -27.30 -11.28
N ILE A 3 -35.95 -27.01 -11.45
CA ILE A 3 -35.13 -26.18 -10.57
C ILE A 3 -35.84 -24.81 -10.28
N TRP A 4 -36.54 -24.30 -11.31
CA TRP A 4 -37.31 -23.04 -11.19
C TRP A 4 -38.49 -23.13 -10.21
N GLN A 5 -39.14 -24.27 -10.08
CA GLN A 5 -40.18 -24.48 -9.08
C GLN A 5 -39.59 -24.55 -7.66
N SER A 6 -38.42 -25.16 -7.51
CA SER A 6 -37.71 -25.21 -6.20
C SER A 6 -37.28 -23.83 -5.73
N VAL A 7 -36.77 -22.97 -6.63
CA VAL A 7 -36.41 -21.57 -6.31
C VAL A 7 -37.66 -20.75 -5.93
N ARG A 8 -38.80 -20.96 -6.61
CA ARG A 8 -40.05 -20.29 -6.27
C ARG A 8 -40.61 -20.72 -4.90
N ILE A 9 -40.47 -22.01 -4.56
CA ILE A 9 -40.86 -22.55 -3.24
C ILE A 9 -39.95 -21.98 -2.16
N ALA A 10 -38.61 -21.93 -2.39
CA ALA A 10 -37.67 -21.31 -1.49
C ALA A 10 -38.00 -19.83 -1.23
N GLY A 11 -38.30 -19.04 -2.30
CA GLY A 11 -38.72 -17.64 -2.15
C GLY A 11 -40.04 -17.44 -1.38
N ARG A 12 -40.99 -18.42 -1.46
CA ARG A 12 -42.22 -18.37 -0.68
C ARG A 12 -41.97 -18.73 0.80
N ALA A 13 -41.09 -19.71 1.09
CA ALA A 13 -40.68 -20.08 2.44
C ALA A 13 -40.01 -18.92 3.20
N LEU A 14 -39.19 -18.11 2.49
CA LEU A 14 -38.57 -16.91 3.01
C LEU A 14 -39.59 -15.84 3.46
N ARG A 15 -40.72 -15.71 2.77
CA ARG A 15 -41.77 -14.75 3.09
C ARG A 15 -42.62 -15.14 4.31
N VAL A 16 -42.72 -16.44 4.61
CA VAL A 16 -43.53 -16.94 5.73
C VAL A 16 -42.87 -16.67 7.08
N ASN A 17 -41.53 -16.81 7.16
CA ASN A 17 -40.77 -16.61 8.41
C ASN A 17 -39.69 -15.51 8.24
N LYS A 18 -40.14 -14.28 7.97
CA LYS A 18 -39.27 -13.15 7.61
C LYS A 18 -38.13 -12.88 8.61
N LEU A 19 -38.45 -12.90 9.90
CA LEU A 19 -37.49 -12.56 10.97
C LEU A 19 -36.37 -13.61 11.07
N ARG A 20 -36.72 -14.90 10.92
CA ARG A 20 -35.80 -16.01 10.94
C ARG A 20 -34.86 -15.99 9.72
N SER A 21 -35.45 -15.79 8.55
CA SER A 21 -34.68 -15.68 7.30
C SER A 21 -33.76 -14.47 7.29
N ALA A 22 -34.20 -13.32 7.82
CA ALA A 22 -33.38 -12.14 7.96
C ALA A 22 -32.19 -12.36 8.91
N LEU A 23 -32.42 -12.97 10.08
CA LEU A 23 -31.36 -13.27 11.05
C LEU A 23 -30.31 -14.24 10.49
N THR A 24 -30.73 -15.21 9.67
CA THR A 24 -29.78 -16.15 9.03
C THR A 24 -28.97 -15.50 7.96
N MET A 25 -29.65 -14.75 7.08
CA MET A 25 -28.97 -14.00 6.01
C MET A 25 -28.02 -12.97 6.60
N LEU A 26 -28.33 -12.37 7.76
CA LEU A 26 -27.50 -11.37 8.41
C LEU A 26 -26.08 -11.88 8.69
N GLY A 27 -25.93 -13.12 9.18
CA GLY A 27 -24.61 -13.73 9.40
C GLY A 27 -23.79 -13.86 8.10
N ILE A 28 -24.43 -14.25 6.99
CA ILE A 28 -23.78 -14.35 5.69
C ILE A 28 -23.48 -12.94 5.12
N ILE A 29 -24.44 -12.03 5.24
CA ILE A 29 -24.29 -10.65 4.78
C ILE A 29 -23.10 -10.01 5.48
N ILE A 30 -23.00 -10.10 6.82
CA ILE A 30 -21.87 -9.56 7.59
C ILE A 30 -20.57 -10.25 7.18
N GLY A 31 -20.55 -11.58 7.08
CA GLY A 31 -19.35 -12.32 6.71
C GLY A 31 -18.84 -11.96 5.32
N VAL A 32 -19.72 -11.93 4.32
CA VAL A 32 -19.37 -11.59 2.94
C VAL A 32 -18.99 -10.12 2.80
N SER A 33 -19.73 -9.20 3.42
CA SER A 33 -19.41 -7.77 3.36
C SER A 33 -18.08 -7.47 4.04
N ALA A 34 -17.78 -8.12 5.16
CA ALA A 34 -16.48 -7.99 5.82
C ALA A 34 -15.33 -8.50 4.93
N VAL A 35 -15.50 -9.64 4.23
CA VAL A 35 -14.49 -10.15 3.27
C VAL A 35 -14.25 -9.15 2.16
N ILE A 36 -15.30 -8.63 1.52
CA ILE A 36 -15.19 -7.67 0.40
C ILE A 36 -14.51 -6.38 0.86
N ALA A 37 -14.96 -5.80 1.96
CA ALA A 37 -14.38 -4.55 2.48
C ALA A 37 -12.90 -4.74 2.84
N MET A 38 -12.55 -5.86 3.46
CA MET A 38 -11.20 -6.19 3.86
C MET A 38 -10.26 -6.40 2.68
N VAL A 39 -10.68 -7.20 1.68
CA VAL A 39 -9.89 -7.39 0.46
C VAL A 39 -9.73 -6.06 -0.28
N GLY A 40 -10.79 -5.22 -0.32
CA GLY A 40 -10.75 -3.90 -0.92
C GLY A 40 -9.74 -2.97 -0.24
N VAL A 41 -9.73 -2.92 1.10
CA VAL A 41 -8.75 -2.12 1.89
C VAL A 41 -7.33 -2.69 1.73
N GLY A 42 -7.17 -4.02 1.80
CA GLY A 42 -5.88 -4.68 1.65
C GLY A 42 -5.25 -4.44 0.27
N SER A 43 -6.03 -4.61 -0.79
CA SER A 43 -5.57 -4.35 -2.17
C SER A 43 -5.28 -2.85 -2.41
N GLY A 44 -6.07 -1.96 -1.81
CA GLY A 44 -5.83 -0.52 -1.86
C GLY A 44 -4.54 -0.13 -1.15
N ALA A 45 -4.27 -0.71 0.01
CA ALA A 45 -3.02 -0.50 0.74
C ALA A 45 -1.80 -1.00 -0.05
N GLN A 46 -1.88 -2.19 -0.67
CA GLN A 46 -0.82 -2.72 -1.53
C GLN A 46 -0.56 -1.83 -2.75
N ALA A 47 -1.62 -1.35 -3.42
CA ALA A 47 -1.47 -0.43 -4.55
C ALA A 47 -0.81 0.89 -4.13
N ARG A 48 -1.15 1.42 -2.96
CA ARG A 48 -0.53 2.63 -2.42
C ARG A 48 0.95 2.43 -2.10
N VAL A 49 1.32 1.28 -1.53
CA VAL A 49 2.72 0.90 -1.32
C VAL A 49 3.47 0.79 -2.65
N ALA A 50 2.87 0.14 -3.66
CA ALA A 50 3.47 0.01 -4.99
C ALA A 50 3.68 1.38 -5.68
N GLU A 51 2.72 2.30 -5.58
CA GLU A 51 2.86 3.68 -6.08
C GLU A 51 3.99 4.44 -5.35
N GLN A 52 4.10 4.26 -4.03
CA GLN A 52 5.17 4.85 -3.24
C GLN A 52 6.55 4.31 -3.64
N ILE A 53 6.66 2.99 -3.91
CA ILE A 53 7.89 2.37 -4.44
C ILE A 53 8.28 3.05 -5.77
N GLN A 54 7.33 3.19 -6.68
CA GLN A 54 7.58 3.83 -7.98
C GLN A 54 7.99 5.31 -7.82
N SER A 55 7.38 6.05 -6.90
CA SER A 55 7.68 7.48 -6.69
C SER A 55 9.04 7.71 -6.02
N LEU A 56 9.53 6.78 -5.22
CA LEU A 56 10.82 6.90 -4.53
C LEU A 56 12.00 6.50 -5.42
N GLY A 57 11.76 5.78 -6.50
CA GLY A 57 12.74 5.10 -7.35
C GLY A 57 12.94 3.67 -6.86
N SER A 58 12.81 2.71 -7.78
CA SER A 58 13.13 1.32 -7.51
C SER A 58 14.64 1.17 -7.30
N ASN A 59 15.05 0.27 -6.40
CA ASN A 59 16.46 -0.07 -6.16
C ASN A 59 17.32 1.08 -5.62
N LEU A 60 16.76 1.87 -4.68
CA LEU A 60 17.46 2.99 -4.07
C LEU A 60 18.05 2.63 -2.70
N ILE A 61 19.36 2.85 -2.55
CA ILE A 61 20.07 2.84 -1.28
C ILE A 61 20.47 4.27 -0.94
N ILE A 62 20.20 4.71 0.29
CA ILE A 62 20.60 6.02 0.78
C ILE A 62 21.64 5.84 1.86
N VAL A 63 22.81 6.44 1.67
CA VAL A 63 23.84 6.57 2.71
C VAL A 63 23.65 7.92 3.38
N LEU A 64 23.54 7.91 4.68
CA LEU A 64 23.46 9.12 5.52
C LEU A 64 24.73 9.26 6.34
N SER A 65 25.17 10.49 6.54
CA SER A 65 26.23 10.77 7.50
C SER A 65 25.79 10.32 8.88
N GLY A 66 26.61 9.51 9.53
CA GLY A 66 26.34 8.92 10.83
C GLY A 66 26.68 9.87 11.99
N SER A 67 26.79 9.27 13.17
CA SER A 67 27.30 9.93 14.36
C SER A 67 28.73 9.50 14.60
N THR A 68 29.63 10.40 14.86
CA THR A 68 30.97 10.05 15.35
C THR A 68 30.94 9.95 16.87
N ASN A 69 31.64 8.94 17.42
CA ASN A 69 31.97 8.88 18.84
C ASN A 69 33.14 9.84 19.10
N SER A 70 32.86 11.04 19.61
CA SER A 70 33.89 11.93 20.06
C SER A 70 33.98 11.87 21.60
N ALA A 71 35.12 11.43 22.11
CA ALA A 71 35.38 11.33 23.55
C ALA A 71 34.34 10.54 24.37
N GLY A 72 33.80 9.44 23.82
CA GLY A 72 32.82 8.59 24.52
C GLY A 72 31.36 9.09 24.48
N VAL A 73 31.09 10.22 23.83
CA VAL A 73 29.74 10.74 23.66
C VAL A 73 29.29 10.44 22.23
N ARG A 74 28.19 9.69 22.07
CA ARG A 74 27.49 9.55 20.77
C ARG A 74 26.77 10.84 20.45
N LEU A 75 27.26 11.55 19.44
CA LEU A 75 26.55 12.69 18.85
C LEU A 75 25.38 12.15 18.00
N GLY A 76 24.25 12.85 17.98
CA GLY A 76 23.08 12.44 17.20
C GLY A 76 23.38 12.29 15.70
N MET A 77 22.56 11.48 14.98
CA MET A 77 22.71 11.27 13.54
C MET A 77 22.73 12.58 12.76
N GLY A 78 23.68 12.69 11.81
CA GLY A 78 23.82 13.89 10.96
C GLY A 78 24.48 15.09 11.65
N SER A 79 24.96 14.94 12.89
CA SER A 79 25.66 16.00 13.60
C SER A 79 27.01 16.37 12.99
N GLN A 80 27.64 15.43 12.31
CA GLN A 80 28.85 15.65 11.52
C GLN A 80 28.70 15.02 10.14
N LEU A 81 29.22 15.73 9.12
CA LEU A 81 29.26 15.21 7.76
C LEU A 81 30.47 14.31 7.61
N THR A 82 30.26 12.97 7.66
CA THR A 82 31.32 11.95 7.59
C THR A 82 31.56 11.47 6.18
N ILE A 83 30.57 11.53 5.31
CA ILE A 83 30.64 11.07 3.92
C ILE A 83 30.94 12.24 2.97
N SER A 84 31.53 11.93 1.82
CA SER A 84 32.02 12.93 0.86
C SER A 84 31.54 12.70 -0.58
N GLU A 85 31.73 13.70 -1.46
CA GLU A 85 31.50 13.56 -2.90
C GLU A 85 32.45 12.52 -3.52
N ASP A 86 33.66 12.36 -2.97
CA ASP A 86 34.63 11.38 -3.44
C ASP A 86 34.15 9.94 -3.13
N ASP A 87 33.39 9.74 -2.06
CA ASP A 87 32.77 8.46 -1.73
C ASP A 87 31.65 8.13 -2.71
N ALA A 88 30.81 9.09 -3.08
CA ALA A 88 29.80 8.89 -4.11
C ALA A 88 30.44 8.52 -5.45
N THR A 89 31.55 9.17 -5.80
CA THR A 89 32.28 8.89 -7.05
C THR A 89 32.93 7.48 -7.02
N ALA A 90 33.50 7.10 -5.88
CA ALA A 90 34.10 5.77 -5.72
C ALA A 90 33.03 4.66 -5.78
N ILE A 91 31.91 4.82 -5.12
CA ILE A 91 30.76 3.88 -5.17
C ILE A 91 30.33 3.67 -6.61
N ALA A 92 30.13 4.75 -7.40
CA ALA A 92 29.72 4.65 -8.78
C ALA A 92 30.75 3.99 -9.71
N ARG A 93 32.04 4.05 -9.38
CA ARG A 93 33.13 3.49 -10.22
C ARG A 93 33.51 2.08 -9.85
N GLU A 94 33.55 1.76 -8.57
CA GLU A 94 34.13 0.52 -8.05
C GLU A 94 33.10 -0.59 -7.89
N ILE A 95 31.80 -0.24 -7.73
CA ILE A 95 30.73 -1.21 -7.53
C ILE A 95 29.95 -1.41 -8.82
N VAL A 96 30.08 -2.56 -9.46
CA VAL A 96 29.48 -2.87 -10.77
C VAL A 96 27.96 -2.87 -10.73
N SER A 97 27.35 -3.28 -9.63
CA SER A 97 25.91 -3.31 -9.43
C SER A 97 25.29 -1.91 -9.32
N VAL A 98 26.10 -0.87 -9.09
CA VAL A 98 25.63 0.52 -9.01
C VAL A 98 25.48 1.13 -10.40
N GLN A 99 24.33 1.74 -10.65
CA GLN A 99 24.05 2.49 -11.88
C GLN A 99 24.47 3.97 -11.76
N ALA A 100 24.09 4.60 -10.64
CA ALA A 100 24.41 5.99 -10.35
C ALA A 100 24.55 6.22 -8.84
N ALA A 101 25.46 7.14 -8.46
CA ALA A 101 25.57 7.59 -7.08
C ALA A 101 25.74 9.12 -7.07
N ALA A 102 24.99 9.80 -6.19
CA ALA A 102 24.94 11.24 -6.14
C ALA A 102 24.99 11.76 -4.70
N GLY A 103 26.00 12.56 -4.40
CA GLY A 103 26.09 13.27 -3.14
C GLY A 103 25.13 14.46 -3.10
N SER A 104 24.53 14.69 -1.93
CA SER A 104 23.65 15.83 -1.71
C SER A 104 23.79 16.44 -0.32
N VAL A 105 23.45 17.72 -0.23
CA VAL A 105 23.31 18.46 1.03
C VAL A 105 21.93 19.09 1.09
N ARG A 106 21.31 19.13 2.25
CA ARG A 106 19.97 19.69 2.42
C ARG A 106 19.88 20.61 3.63
N GLY A 107 18.96 21.55 3.57
CA GLY A 107 18.62 22.43 4.65
C GLY A 107 17.40 23.25 4.30
N ASN A 108 16.76 23.88 5.27
CA ASN A 108 15.59 24.70 5.04
C ASN A 108 15.98 26.16 4.85
N ALA A 109 15.30 26.84 3.93
CA ALA A 109 15.47 28.26 3.72
C ALA A 109 14.17 28.93 3.30
N GLN A 110 14.08 30.21 3.60
CA GLN A 110 13.01 31.05 3.09
C GLN A 110 13.38 31.52 1.68
N VAL A 111 12.40 31.40 0.79
CA VAL A 111 12.46 31.78 -0.62
C VAL A 111 11.47 32.89 -0.87
N VAL A 112 11.88 33.89 -1.64
CA VAL A 112 11.06 35.06 -1.95
C VAL A 112 11.00 35.27 -3.45
N TYR A 113 9.80 35.48 -3.96
CA TYR A 113 9.51 35.95 -5.29
C TYR A 113 8.52 37.11 -5.26
N GLY A 114 8.91 38.27 -5.75
CA GLY A 114 8.08 39.48 -5.64
C GLY A 114 7.70 39.78 -4.18
N ASN A 115 6.40 39.72 -3.90
CA ASN A 115 5.81 39.90 -2.58
C ASN A 115 5.49 38.61 -1.85
N LEU A 116 5.68 37.45 -2.52
CA LEU A 116 5.41 36.12 -1.99
C LEU A 116 6.64 35.56 -1.32
N ASN A 117 6.45 34.83 -0.22
CA ASN A 117 7.51 34.10 0.44
C ASN A 117 7.05 32.71 0.82
N TRP A 118 7.94 31.76 0.75
CA TRP A 118 7.70 30.38 1.08
C TRP A 118 8.92 29.78 1.79
N SER A 119 8.68 29.01 2.86
CA SER A 119 9.74 28.28 3.55
C SER A 119 9.76 26.85 3.05
N THR A 120 10.81 26.46 2.35
CA THR A 120 10.92 25.13 1.72
C THR A 120 12.29 24.52 1.93
N GLN A 121 12.41 23.24 1.59
CA GLN A 121 13.67 22.53 1.62
C GLN A 121 14.53 22.90 0.41
N ILE A 122 15.76 23.30 0.66
CA ILE A 122 16.77 23.52 -0.38
C ILE A 122 17.72 22.35 -0.37
N GLN A 123 17.91 21.72 -1.52
CA GLN A 123 18.84 20.60 -1.68
C GLN A 123 19.87 20.91 -2.76
N GLY A 124 21.14 20.83 -2.37
CA GLY A 124 22.27 20.90 -3.29
C GLY A 124 22.54 19.54 -3.89
N VAL A 125 22.58 19.45 -5.21
CA VAL A 125 22.67 18.18 -5.95
C VAL A 125 23.76 18.22 -7.02
N THR A 126 24.26 17.03 -7.39
CA THR A 126 25.08 16.78 -8.59
C THR A 126 24.20 16.33 -9.75
N PRO A 127 24.65 16.38 -11.01
CA PRO A 127 23.88 15.91 -12.16
C PRO A 127 23.38 14.47 -12.04
N SER A 128 24.19 13.58 -11.45
CA SER A 128 23.85 12.17 -11.21
C SER A 128 22.64 11.99 -10.30
N TYR A 129 22.19 13.04 -9.57
CA TYR A 129 21.07 12.97 -8.66
C TYR A 129 19.75 12.65 -9.35
N PHE A 130 19.55 13.22 -10.54
CA PHE A 130 18.34 13.01 -11.31
C PHE A 130 18.19 11.55 -11.75
N GLU A 131 19.30 10.92 -12.14
CA GLU A 131 19.35 9.50 -12.48
C GLU A 131 19.22 8.62 -11.22
N ALA A 132 19.97 8.94 -10.15
CA ALA A 132 19.94 8.17 -8.92
C ALA A 132 18.57 8.15 -8.23
N ARG A 133 17.78 9.22 -8.43
CA ARG A 133 16.45 9.38 -7.79
C ARG A 133 15.29 9.15 -8.76
N ASP A 134 15.53 8.78 -10.01
CA ASP A 134 14.49 8.71 -11.05
C ASP A 134 13.59 9.96 -11.04
N TRP A 135 14.20 11.14 -11.05
CA TRP A 135 13.46 12.40 -10.98
C TRP A 135 13.71 13.27 -12.19
N PRO A 136 12.95 13.08 -13.27
CA PRO A 136 13.11 13.89 -14.46
C PRO A 136 12.62 15.34 -14.24
N VAL A 137 13.13 16.23 -15.09
CA VAL A 137 12.66 17.61 -15.20
C VAL A 137 11.50 17.61 -16.20
N ASP A 138 10.37 18.16 -15.79
CA ASP A 138 9.13 18.24 -16.59
C ASP A 138 9.23 19.38 -17.60
N ASP A 139 9.73 20.54 -17.14
CA ASP A 139 9.90 21.72 -17.96
C ASP A 139 11.26 22.38 -17.70
N GLY A 140 11.93 22.83 -18.77
CA GLY A 140 13.26 23.43 -18.68
C GLY A 140 14.40 22.42 -18.81
N ARG A 141 15.50 22.60 -18.05
CA ARG A 141 16.69 21.74 -18.09
C ARG A 141 17.16 21.33 -16.68
N PRO A 142 17.79 20.15 -16.53
CA PRO A 142 18.42 19.74 -15.28
C PRO A 142 19.68 20.56 -14.97
N VAL A 143 20.19 20.41 -13.74
CA VAL A 143 21.53 20.86 -13.35
C VAL A 143 22.57 20.03 -14.11
N VAL A 144 23.53 20.70 -14.75
CA VAL A 144 24.65 20.08 -15.46
C VAL A 144 25.96 20.25 -14.69
N GLN A 145 27.03 19.56 -15.09
CA GLN A 145 28.32 19.60 -14.39
C GLN A 145 28.91 20.99 -14.36
N GLU A 146 28.73 21.74 -15.45
CA GLU A 146 29.21 23.14 -15.56
C GLU A 146 28.55 24.06 -14.52
N ASP A 147 27.29 23.79 -14.16
CA ASP A 147 26.61 24.53 -13.11
C ASP A 147 27.21 24.25 -11.72
N VAL A 148 27.64 22.99 -11.50
CA VAL A 148 28.32 22.60 -10.26
C VAL A 148 29.72 23.19 -10.18
N ASP A 149 30.50 23.08 -11.24
CA ASP A 149 31.89 23.56 -11.29
C ASP A 149 31.96 25.09 -11.20
N GLY A 150 31.09 25.79 -11.93
CA GLY A 150 30.95 27.24 -11.90
C GLY A 150 30.23 27.80 -10.66
N ALA A 151 29.67 26.96 -9.82
CA ALA A 151 28.79 27.36 -8.72
C ALA A 151 27.73 28.38 -9.17
N THR A 152 27.07 28.09 -10.30
CA THR A 152 26.08 28.96 -10.91
C THR A 152 24.85 29.10 -9.99
N LYS A 153 24.19 30.26 -10.06
CA LYS A 153 23.00 30.54 -9.24
C LYS A 153 21.73 30.18 -10.00
N VAL A 154 21.55 28.91 -10.24
CA VAL A 154 20.37 28.34 -10.90
C VAL A 154 19.59 27.45 -9.94
N ALA A 155 18.29 27.36 -10.15
CA ALA A 155 17.38 26.60 -9.31
C ALA A 155 16.36 25.82 -10.13
N LEU A 156 16.05 24.58 -9.72
CA LEU A 156 14.88 23.82 -10.16
C LEU A 156 13.86 23.79 -9.04
N LEU A 157 12.60 23.98 -9.39
CA LEU A 157 11.50 24.00 -8.43
C LEU A 157 10.75 22.66 -8.47
N GLY A 158 10.37 22.16 -7.31
CA GLY A 158 9.34 21.14 -7.23
C GLY A 158 7.96 21.74 -7.48
N GLN A 159 6.99 20.93 -7.86
CA GLN A 159 5.65 21.40 -8.28
C GLN A 159 4.94 22.22 -7.20
N THR A 160 4.98 21.77 -5.95
CA THR A 160 4.34 22.49 -4.83
C THR A 160 5.00 23.84 -4.59
N THR A 161 6.33 23.92 -4.64
CA THR A 161 7.05 25.18 -4.49
C THR A 161 6.76 26.13 -5.65
N ALA A 162 6.71 25.62 -6.90
CA ALA A 162 6.37 26.42 -8.07
C ALA A 162 4.95 27.01 -7.95
N LEU A 163 3.98 26.19 -7.57
CA LEU A 163 2.59 26.62 -7.39
C LEU A 163 2.45 27.68 -6.28
N ASN A 164 3.14 27.53 -5.15
CA ASN A 164 3.05 28.47 -4.04
C ASN A 164 3.74 29.83 -4.31
N LEU A 165 4.77 29.85 -5.16
CA LEU A 165 5.51 31.08 -5.48
C LEU A 165 5.00 31.79 -6.74
N PHE A 166 4.51 31.04 -7.72
CA PHE A 166 4.14 31.57 -9.04
C PHE A 166 2.67 31.42 -9.38
N GLY A 167 1.91 30.55 -8.65
CA GLY A 167 0.54 30.22 -9.01
C GLY A 167 0.52 29.54 -10.41
N GLU A 168 -0.23 30.13 -11.33
CA GLU A 168 -0.33 29.67 -12.74
C GLU A 168 0.69 30.34 -13.68
N ALA A 169 1.53 31.28 -13.17
CA ALA A 169 2.52 31.95 -13.99
C ALA A 169 3.73 31.05 -14.28
N ASP A 170 4.31 31.19 -15.46
CA ASP A 170 5.51 30.46 -15.85
C ASP A 170 6.71 30.85 -14.97
N PRO A 171 7.31 29.90 -14.22
CA PRO A 171 8.47 30.17 -13.39
C PRO A 171 9.80 30.21 -14.15
N LEU A 172 9.88 29.73 -15.41
CA LEU A 172 11.13 29.64 -16.16
C LEU A 172 11.74 30.99 -16.41
N GLY A 173 13.05 31.10 -16.21
CA GLY A 173 13.81 32.34 -16.38
C GLY A 173 13.59 33.40 -15.29
N GLN A 174 12.65 33.20 -14.38
CA GLN A 174 12.36 34.14 -13.28
C GLN A 174 13.46 34.09 -12.19
N ILE A 175 13.60 35.18 -11.48
CA ILE A 175 14.60 35.30 -10.42
C ILE A 175 13.93 35.20 -9.04
N ILE A 176 14.28 34.16 -8.30
CA ILE A 176 13.90 33.97 -6.90
C ILE A 176 15.07 34.32 -5.98
N ARG A 177 14.77 34.65 -4.74
CA ARG A 177 15.81 34.91 -3.72
C ARG A 177 15.77 33.85 -2.63
N ILE A 178 16.86 33.07 -2.52
CA ILE A 178 17.05 32.07 -1.47
C ILE A 178 18.03 32.64 -0.45
N LYS A 179 17.63 32.88 0.80
CA LYS A 179 18.45 33.55 1.84
C LYS A 179 19.14 34.82 1.31
N LYS A 180 18.41 35.68 0.62
CA LYS A 180 18.86 36.93 0.00
C LYS A 180 19.79 36.78 -1.23
N VAL A 181 20.14 35.58 -1.65
CA VAL A 181 20.92 35.30 -2.87
C VAL A 181 19.97 35.12 -4.04
N PRO A 182 20.17 35.84 -5.18
CA PRO A 182 19.33 35.64 -6.37
C PRO A 182 19.70 34.35 -7.11
N PHE A 183 18.66 33.61 -7.52
CA PHE A 183 18.75 32.39 -8.35
C PHE A 183 17.83 32.52 -9.54
N THR A 184 18.28 32.09 -10.72
CA THR A 184 17.44 31.99 -11.90
C THR A 184 16.79 30.62 -11.94
N VAL A 185 15.48 30.55 -12.11
CA VAL A 185 14.74 29.28 -12.28
C VAL A 185 15.04 28.74 -13.68
N ILE A 186 15.57 27.51 -13.75
CA ILE A 186 15.95 26.85 -15.01
C ILE A 186 15.06 25.68 -15.37
N GLY A 187 14.18 25.26 -14.47
CA GLY A 187 13.22 24.17 -14.73
C GLY A 187 12.33 23.88 -13.56
N VAL A 188 11.33 23.06 -13.84
CA VAL A 188 10.37 22.50 -12.88
C VAL A 188 10.48 20.98 -12.92
N LEU A 189 10.50 20.35 -11.75
CA LEU A 189 10.61 18.90 -11.60
C LEU A 189 9.26 18.22 -11.87
N SER A 190 9.29 16.99 -12.34
CA SER A 190 8.09 16.16 -12.43
C SER A 190 7.52 15.89 -11.03
N ARG A 191 6.20 15.76 -10.96
CA ARG A 191 5.49 15.54 -9.69
C ARG A 191 5.81 14.16 -9.11
N LYS A 192 6.19 14.10 -7.83
CA LYS A 192 6.41 12.87 -7.05
C LYS A 192 5.35 12.62 -5.98
N GLY A 193 4.66 13.66 -5.55
CA GLY A 193 3.63 13.57 -4.51
C GLY A 193 4.20 13.38 -3.11
N GLN A 194 3.40 12.79 -2.22
CA GLN A 194 3.78 12.57 -0.83
C GLN A 194 4.58 11.28 -0.67
N ASN A 195 5.57 11.31 0.24
CA ASN A 195 6.29 10.11 0.65
C ASN A 195 5.47 9.27 1.64
N SER A 196 5.98 8.08 2.04
CA SER A 196 5.34 7.17 3.00
C SER A 196 5.04 7.77 4.38
N TRP A 197 5.65 8.92 4.71
CA TRP A 197 5.49 9.64 5.96
C TRP A 197 4.52 10.82 5.84
N GLY A 198 3.84 10.95 4.69
CA GLY A 198 2.92 12.05 4.41
C GLY A 198 3.61 13.40 4.12
N GLN A 199 4.95 13.41 3.98
CA GLN A 199 5.68 14.63 3.61
C GLN A 199 5.62 14.85 2.11
N ASP A 200 5.33 16.06 1.69
CA ASP A 200 5.33 16.45 0.28
C ASP A 200 6.76 16.51 -0.26
N GLN A 201 7.06 15.65 -1.23
CA GLN A 201 8.36 15.62 -1.91
C GLN A 201 8.51 16.75 -2.91
N ASP A 202 7.40 17.31 -3.37
CA ASP A 202 7.36 18.37 -4.37
C ASP A 202 7.57 19.76 -3.75
N ASP A 203 7.60 19.86 -2.39
CA ASP A 203 7.96 21.09 -1.68
C ASP A 203 9.48 21.19 -1.47
N ILE A 204 10.20 21.40 -2.58
CA ILE A 204 11.66 21.40 -2.62
C ILE A 204 12.20 22.36 -3.70
N ILE A 205 13.41 22.83 -3.49
CA ILE A 205 14.22 23.51 -4.53
C ILE A 205 15.57 22.82 -4.65
N LEU A 206 15.91 22.38 -5.87
CA LEU A 206 17.21 21.81 -6.18
C LEU A 206 18.12 22.90 -6.75
N VAL A 207 19.35 22.97 -6.26
CA VAL A 207 20.39 23.88 -6.73
C VAL A 207 21.71 23.13 -6.91
N PRO A 208 22.68 23.63 -7.68
CA PRO A 208 23.98 22.98 -7.78
C PRO A 208 24.64 22.78 -6.43
N LEU A 209 25.25 21.62 -6.18
CA LEU A 209 25.81 21.22 -4.89
C LEU A 209 26.81 22.25 -4.34
N SER A 210 27.71 22.72 -5.19
CA SER A 210 28.69 23.75 -4.83
C SER A 210 28.04 25.09 -4.42
N THR A 211 26.97 25.48 -5.11
CA THR A 211 26.22 26.70 -4.82
C THR A 211 25.47 26.59 -3.52
N ALA A 212 24.82 25.43 -3.26
CA ALA A 212 24.18 25.14 -1.99
C ALA A 212 25.15 25.30 -0.80
N LYS A 213 26.31 24.66 -0.90
CA LYS A 213 27.35 24.69 0.14
C LYS A 213 27.88 26.11 0.39
N LYS A 214 28.28 26.80 -0.69
CA LYS A 214 28.96 28.09 -0.59
C LYS A 214 28.04 29.29 -0.29
N LYS A 215 26.80 29.27 -0.80
CA LYS A 215 25.92 30.46 -0.84
C LYS A 215 24.63 30.32 0.01
N VAL A 216 24.16 29.13 0.27
CA VAL A 216 22.86 28.90 0.91
C VAL A 216 23.01 28.30 2.30
N LEU A 217 23.72 27.18 2.42
CA LEU A 217 23.76 26.39 3.65
C LEU A 217 24.96 26.75 4.55
N GLY A 218 25.99 27.38 4.01
CA GLY A 218 27.13 27.84 4.79
C GLY A 218 27.96 26.71 5.38
N ILE A 219 28.15 25.62 4.65
CA ILE A 219 28.93 24.47 5.10
C ILE A 219 30.40 24.88 5.24
N SER A 220 31.01 24.47 6.36
CA SER A 220 32.39 24.85 6.70
C SER A 220 33.38 24.47 5.59
N GLN A 221 34.26 25.40 5.26
CA GLN A 221 35.33 25.17 4.25
C GLN A 221 36.32 24.09 4.66
N ALA A 222 36.41 23.76 5.96
CA ALA A 222 37.26 22.70 6.48
C ALA A 222 36.86 21.31 5.95
N ASN A 223 35.63 21.14 5.48
CA ASN A 223 35.14 19.91 4.89
C ASN A 223 34.33 20.20 3.61
N ALA A 224 34.97 20.91 2.67
CA ALA A 224 34.30 21.42 1.45
C ALA A 224 33.67 20.31 0.57
N ARG A 225 34.19 19.06 0.64
CA ARG A 225 33.67 17.92 -0.12
C ARG A 225 32.64 17.10 0.65
N ALA A 226 32.42 17.35 1.94
CA ALA A 226 31.45 16.62 2.73
C ALA A 226 30.03 16.79 2.20
N VAL A 227 29.25 15.72 2.27
CA VAL A 227 27.84 15.69 1.89
C VAL A 227 27.00 15.11 3.04
N GLY A 228 25.71 15.46 3.10
CA GLY A 228 24.81 14.99 4.13
C GLY A 228 24.27 13.58 3.81
N SER A 229 24.12 13.29 2.52
CA SER A 229 23.65 11.99 2.04
C SER A 229 24.17 11.66 0.65
N ILE A 230 24.26 10.37 0.36
CA ILE A 230 24.53 9.85 -1.00
C ILE A 230 23.32 9.00 -1.39
N SER A 231 22.69 9.34 -2.51
CA SER A 231 21.63 8.53 -3.14
C SER A 231 22.28 7.61 -4.16
N ILE A 232 22.05 6.31 -4.04
CA ILE A 232 22.68 5.27 -4.87
C ILE A 232 21.58 4.47 -5.53
N LYS A 233 21.59 4.43 -6.86
CA LYS A 233 20.70 3.58 -7.65
C LYS A 233 21.45 2.31 -8.03
N VAL A 234 20.91 1.17 -7.61
CA VAL A 234 21.37 -0.16 -8.00
C VAL A 234 20.72 -0.55 -9.33
N ARG A 235 21.45 -1.27 -10.19
CA ARG A 235 20.92 -1.72 -11.48
C ARG A 235 19.75 -2.67 -11.30
N PRO A 236 18.72 -2.62 -12.17
CA PRO A 236 17.63 -3.56 -12.13
C PRO A 236 18.11 -5.01 -12.25
N GLY A 237 17.61 -5.89 -11.38
CA GLY A 237 17.97 -7.31 -11.37
C GLY A 237 19.17 -7.70 -10.51
N GLU A 238 19.91 -6.73 -9.99
CA GLU A 238 20.98 -6.98 -9.02
C GLU A 238 20.44 -7.15 -7.60
N ASP A 239 21.15 -7.90 -6.76
CA ASP A 239 20.77 -8.12 -5.36
C ASP A 239 21.08 -6.87 -4.53
N MET A 240 20.02 -6.30 -3.93
CA MET A 240 20.10 -5.09 -3.12
C MET A 240 20.91 -5.30 -1.84
N THR A 241 20.84 -6.50 -1.25
CA THR A 241 21.58 -6.84 -0.03
C THR A 241 23.07 -6.97 -0.32
N GLU A 242 23.42 -7.64 -1.42
CA GLU A 242 24.81 -7.75 -1.84
C GLU A 242 25.39 -6.38 -2.21
N ALA A 243 24.61 -5.54 -2.90
CA ALA A 243 25.02 -4.17 -3.22
C ALA A 243 25.25 -3.34 -1.93
N GLU A 244 24.39 -3.48 -0.93
CA GLU A 244 24.53 -2.81 0.37
C GLU A 244 25.81 -3.24 1.09
N ASP A 245 26.10 -4.55 1.11
CA ASP A 245 27.32 -5.08 1.73
C ASP A 245 28.58 -4.60 1.01
N GLN A 246 28.58 -4.54 -0.31
CA GLN A 246 29.68 -4.00 -1.11
C GLN A 246 29.89 -2.50 -0.82
N ILE A 247 28.81 -1.71 -0.76
CA ILE A 247 28.87 -0.29 -0.40
C ILE A 247 29.43 -0.10 1.01
N ARG A 248 28.96 -0.88 1.97
CA ARG A 248 29.43 -0.87 3.37
C ARG A 248 30.91 -1.19 3.45
N ALA A 249 31.36 -2.25 2.79
CA ALA A 249 32.75 -2.64 2.77
C ALA A 249 33.66 -1.55 2.17
N LEU A 250 33.24 -0.97 1.03
CA LEU A 250 33.98 0.12 0.38
C LEU A 250 34.10 1.35 1.27
N LEU A 251 33.00 1.79 1.88
CA LEU A 251 33.00 2.96 2.77
C LEU A 251 33.86 2.71 4.01
N ARG A 252 33.76 1.54 4.65
CA ARG A 252 34.60 1.16 5.80
C ARG A 252 36.09 1.20 5.43
N GLN A 253 36.46 0.71 4.24
CA GLN A 253 37.84 0.76 3.74
C GLN A 253 38.30 2.20 3.52
N ARG A 254 37.49 3.04 2.89
CA ARG A 254 37.83 4.44 2.57
C ARG A 254 37.93 5.31 3.82
N HIS A 255 37.04 5.06 4.80
CA HIS A 255 37.04 5.77 6.10
C HIS A 255 38.07 5.16 7.08
N ARG A 256 38.80 4.08 6.68
CA ARG A 256 39.80 3.40 7.50
C ARG A 256 39.27 2.89 8.84
N LEU A 257 38.01 2.45 8.86
CA LEU A 257 37.36 1.92 10.06
C LEU A 257 37.93 0.54 10.42
N GLN A 258 38.26 0.36 11.69
CA GLN A 258 38.73 -0.94 12.18
C GLN A 258 37.58 -1.97 12.25
N PRO A 259 37.84 -3.30 12.20
CA PRO A 259 36.81 -4.32 12.23
C PRO A 259 35.82 -4.22 13.40
N PHE A 260 36.28 -3.74 14.54
CA PHE A 260 35.51 -3.57 15.77
C PHE A 260 34.94 -2.16 15.97
N GLN A 261 35.16 -1.28 15.02
CA GLN A 261 34.66 0.10 15.07
C GLN A 261 33.30 0.17 14.39
N ASP A 262 32.36 0.85 15.03
CA ASP A 262 31.05 1.14 14.47
C ASP A 262 31.17 1.99 13.18
N ASP A 263 30.21 1.83 12.26
CA ASP A 263 30.14 2.63 11.05
C ASP A 263 29.88 4.10 11.40
N ASP A 264 30.58 5.01 10.76
CA ASP A 264 30.40 6.46 10.87
C ASP A 264 29.40 6.99 9.82
N PHE A 265 28.70 6.07 9.15
CA PHE A 265 27.62 6.30 8.19
C PHE A 265 26.50 5.31 8.46
N TRP A 266 25.33 5.58 7.87
CA TRP A 266 24.19 4.67 7.95
C TRP A 266 23.63 4.40 6.56
N LEU A 267 23.48 3.11 6.23
CA LEU A 267 22.85 2.64 5.01
C LEU A 267 21.37 2.44 5.26
N ARG A 268 20.56 2.91 4.35
CA ARG A 268 19.12 2.70 4.36
C ARG A 268 18.71 2.14 3.01
N ASN A 269 18.40 0.86 3.00
CA ASN A 269 17.83 0.20 1.85
C ASN A 269 16.31 0.45 1.83
N LEU A 270 15.86 1.19 0.84
CA LEU A 270 14.46 1.58 0.75
C LEU A 270 13.57 0.39 0.35
N SER A 271 14.10 -0.53 -0.45
CA SER A 271 13.38 -1.76 -0.85
C SER A 271 13.10 -2.68 0.35
N GLU A 272 14.01 -2.79 1.30
CA GLU A 272 13.83 -3.58 2.52
C GLU A 272 12.71 -3.02 3.41
N ILE A 273 12.67 -1.69 3.57
CA ILE A 273 11.60 -1.02 4.33
C ILE A 273 10.23 -1.32 3.70
N LEU A 274 10.16 -1.27 2.37
CA LEU A 274 8.93 -1.52 1.63
C LEU A 274 8.51 -2.99 1.69
N GLN A 275 9.45 -3.94 1.59
CA GLN A 275 9.21 -5.37 1.78
C GLN A 275 8.65 -5.67 3.17
N THR A 276 9.26 -5.11 4.21
CA THR A 276 8.78 -5.26 5.60
C THR A 276 7.35 -4.72 5.76
N GLN A 277 7.07 -3.59 5.13
CA GLN A 277 5.72 -3.00 5.14
C GLN A 277 4.70 -3.89 4.39
N GLU A 278 5.10 -4.46 3.26
CA GLU A 278 4.28 -5.39 2.48
C GLU A 278 3.99 -6.68 3.27
N GLU A 279 5.00 -7.26 3.90
CA GLU A 279 4.85 -8.43 4.77
C GLU A 279 3.91 -8.14 5.94
N SER A 280 4.06 -7.01 6.60
CA SER A 280 3.18 -6.57 7.68
C SER A 280 1.73 -6.44 7.20
N SER A 281 1.51 -5.83 6.02
CA SER A 281 0.19 -5.69 5.41
C SER A 281 -0.41 -7.06 5.06
N ARG A 282 0.42 -8.01 4.59
CA ARG A 282 0.00 -9.38 4.28
C ARG A 282 -0.45 -10.13 5.55
N VAL A 283 0.31 -10.03 6.64
CA VAL A 283 -0.07 -10.62 7.93
C VAL A 283 -1.40 -10.06 8.42
N MET A 284 -1.60 -8.75 8.35
CA MET A 284 -2.89 -8.12 8.70
C MET A 284 -4.03 -8.64 7.82
N THR A 285 -3.81 -8.79 6.52
CA THR A 285 -4.80 -9.36 5.60
C THR A 285 -5.17 -10.80 5.99
N TYR A 286 -4.20 -11.64 6.36
CA TYR A 286 -4.47 -13.01 6.82
C TYR A 286 -5.25 -13.04 8.13
N LEU A 287 -4.91 -12.21 9.10
CA LEU A 287 -5.65 -12.12 10.37
C LEU A 287 -7.11 -11.72 10.14
N LEU A 288 -7.32 -10.73 9.31
CA LEU A 288 -8.65 -10.27 8.95
C LEU A 288 -9.42 -11.36 8.17
N ALA A 289 -8.79 -12.08 7.25
CA ALA A 289 -9.39 -13.21 6.53
C ALA A 289 -9.80 -14.35 7.48
N ALA A 290 -9.01 -14.60 8.53
CA ALA A 290 -9.35 -15.57 9.55
C ALA A 290 -10.62 -15.15 10.33
N ILE A 291 -10.71 -13.88 10.73
CA ILE A 291 -11.90 -13.33 11.43
C ILE A 291 -13.14 -13.44 10.53
N ALA A 292 -13.02 -13.09 9.26
CA ALA A 292 -14.10 -13.20 8.30
C ALA A 292 -14.53 -14.65 8.08
N SER A 293 -13.58 -15.59 8.04
CA SER A 293 -13.87 -17.02 7.93
C SER A 293 -14.68 -17.53 9.13
N VAL A 294 -14.33 -17.11 10.35
CA VAL A 294 -15.09 -17.42 11.55
C VAL A 294 -16.51 -16.84 11.46
N SER A 295 -16.65 -15.59 11.03
CA SER A 295 -17.97 -14.96 10.84
C SER A 295 -18.85 -15.70 9.84
N LEU A 296 -18.25 -16.17 8.73
CA LEU A 296 -18.92 -16.99 7.73
C LEU A 296 -19.32 -18.36 8.27
N LEU A 297 -18.49 -19.01 9.09
CA LEU A 297 -18.82 -20.28 9.76
C LEU A 297 -20.03 -20.09 10.71
N VAL A 298 -20.04 -19.02 11.49
CA VAL A 298 -21.18 -18.68 12.39
C VAL A 298 -22.46 -18.47 11.57
N GLY A 299 -22.38 -17.75 10.44
CA GLY A 299 -23.48 -17.59 9.50
C GLY A 299 -23.97 -18.93 8.92
N GLY A 300 -23.04 -19.82 8.57
CA GLY A 300 -23.33 -21.19 8.11
C GLY A 300 -24.04 -22.06 9.16
N ILE A 301 -23.58 -22.00 10.41
CA ILE A 301 -24.26 -22.68 11.54
C ILE A 301 -25.68 -22.12 11.71
N GLY A 302 -25.88 -20.82 11.51
CA GLY A 302 -27.21 -20.20 11.48
C GLY A 302 -28.12 -20.82 10.40
N ILE A 303 -27.60 -21.02 9.16
CA ILE A 303 -28.34 -21.71 8.10
C ILE A 303 -28.70 -23.13 8.54
N MET A 304 -27.74 -23.89 9.05
CA MET A 304 -27.96 -25.27 9.49
C MET A 304 -29.07 -25.35 10.55
N ASN A 305 -29.02 -24.52 11.57
CA ASN A 305 -30.01 -24.50 12.64
C ASN A 305 -31.43 -24.20 12.13
N ILE A 306 -31.54 -23.20 11.24
CA ILE A 306 -32.84 -22.84 10.67
C ILE A 306 -33.39 -23.90 9.76
N MET A 307 -32.51 -24.51 8.95
CA MET A 307 -32.92 -25.63 8.10
C MET A 307 -33.37 -26.83 8.91
N LEU A 308 -32.72 -27.14 10.03
CA LEU A 308 -33.17 -28.21 10.96
C LEU A 308 -34.56 -27.93 11.53
N VAL A 309 -34.82 -26.71 11.95
CA VAL A 309 -36.16 -26.31 12.43
C VAL A 309 -37.20 -26.37 11.31
N SER A 310 -36.83 -25.90 10.09
CA SER A 310 -37.71 -25.98 8.92
C SER A 310 -38.06 -27.43 8.54
N VAL A 311 -37.12 -28.37 8.65
CA VAL A 311 -37.38 -29.81 8.45
C VAL A 311 -38.34 -30.32 9.47
N THR A 312 -38.19 -29.96 10.76
CA THR A 312 -39.09 -30.40 11.84
C THR A 312 -40.52 -29.86 11.66
N GLU A 313 -40.65 -28.54 11.34
CA GLU A 313 -41.94 -27.89 11.08
C GLU A 313 -42.70 -28.50 9.88
N ARG A 314 -41.94 -29.06 8.91
CA ARG A 314 -42.48 -29.63 7.63
C ARG A 314 -42.44 -31.15 7.63
N THR A 315 -42.22 -31.84 8.76
CA THR A 315 -42.07 -33.30 8.82
C THR A 315 -43.25 -34.00 8.19
N ARG A 316 -44.49 -33.61 8.49
CA ARG A 316 -45.72 -34.19 7.91
C ARG A 316 -45.82 -33.96 6.40
N GLU A 317 -45.46 -32.76 5.93
CA GLU A 317 -45.44 -32.46 4.48
C GLU A 317 -44.43 -33.33 3.71
N ILE A 318 -43.24 -33.53 4.30
CA ILE A 318 -42.19 -34.42 3.75
C ILE A 318 -42.67 -35.86 3.72
N GLY A 319 -43.30 -36.33 4.79
CA GLY A 319 -43.88 -37.67 4.88
C GLY A 319 -44.94 -37.89 3.81
N LEU A 320 -45.86 -36.93 3.60
CA LEU A 320 -46.88 -37.00 2.57
C LEU A 320 -46.27 -37.12 1.16
N ARG A 321 -45.22 -36.28 0.85
CA ARG A 321 -44.55 -36.33 -0.42
C ARG A 321 -43.88 -37.70 -0.68
N MET A 322 -43.25 -38.27 0.34
CA MET A 322 -42.61 -39.57 0.25
C MET A 322 -43.65 -40.72 0.11
N ALA A 323 -44.78 -40.63 0.79
CA ALA A 323 -45.87 -41.57 0.71
C ALA A 323 -46.50 -41.60 -0.74
N VAL A 324 -46.53 -40.45 -1.45
CA VAL A 324 -47.01 -40.34 -2.82
C VAL A 324 -45.92 -40.66 -3.86
N GLY A 325 -44.72 -41.13 -3.42
CA GLY A 325 -43.67 -41.64 -4.28
C GLY A 325 -42.49 -40.71 -4.56
N ALA A 326 -42.31 -39.64 -3.80
CA ALA A 326 -41.11 -38.84 -3.91
C ALA A 326 -39.86 -39.61 -3.48
N ARG A 327 -38.83 -39.63 -4.34
CA ARG A 327 -37.56 -40.28 -3.99
C ARG A 327 -36.77 -39.43 -2.98
N ARG A 328 -35.99 -40.07 -2.12
CA ARG A 328 -35.10 -39.42 -1.14
C ARG A 328 -34.23 -38.32 -1.74
N ARG A 329 -33.67 -38.54 -2.96
CA ARG A 329 -32.87 -37.53 -3.67
C ARG A 329 -33.64 -36.25 -4.02
N HIS A 330 -34.96 -36.34 -4.23
CA HIS A 330 -35.76 -35.17 -4.57
C HIS A 330 -35.96 -34.29 -3.33
N ILE A 331 -36.18 -34.90 -2.17
CA ILE A 331 -36.25 -34.16 -0.89
C ILE A 331 -34.91 -33.53 -0.55
N LEU A 332 -33.80 -34.31 -0.66
CA LEU A 332 -32.46 -33.80 -0.42
C LEU A 332 -32.16 -32.58 -1.28
N LEU A 333 -32.37 -32.69 -2.62
CA LEU A 333 -32.11 -31.60 -3.55
C LEU A 333 -33.00 -30.37 -3.25
N GLN A 334 -34.26 -30.59 -2.88
CA GLN A 334 -35.17 -29.48 -2.54
C GLN A 334 -34.63 -28.64 -1.38
N PHE A 335 -34.27 -29.26 -0.24
CA PHE A 335 -33.75 -28.56 0.93
C PHE A 335 -32.35 -28.00 0.70
N LEU A 336 -31.52 -28.67 -0.09
CA LEU A 336 -30.20 -28.16 -0.46
C LEU A 336 -30.30 -26.89 -1.33
N ILE A 337 -31.21 -26.90 -2.32
CA ILE A 337 -31.47 -25.70 -3.15
C ILE A 337 -32.01 -24.57 -2.28
N GLU A 338 -32.86 -24.86 -1.29
CA GLU A 338 -33.37 -23.85 -0.36
C GLU A 338 -32.23 -23.20 0.45
N ALA A 339 -31.32 -23.99 1.01
CA ALA A 339 -30.14 -23.51 1.72
C ALA A 339 -29.19 -22.69 0.84
N VAL A 340 -28.89 -23.18 -0.36
CA VAL A 340 -28.05 -22.49 -1.33
C VAL A 340 -28.68 -21.16 -1.79
N THR A 341 -29.99 -21.14 -2.02
CA THR A 341 -30.69 -19.92 -2.40
C THR A 341 -30.62 -18.85 -1.32
N LEU A 342 -30.79 -19.27 -0.03
CA LEU A 342 -30.63 -18.37 1.14
C LEU A 342 -29.22 -17.79 1.21
N SER A 343 -28.21 -18.65 1.06
CA SER A 343 -26.82 -18.20 1.14
C SER A 343 -26.41 -17.30 -0.04
N LEU A 344 -26.90 -17.56 -1.25
CA LEU A 344 -26.63 -16.73 -2.42
C LEU A 344 -27.31 -15.34 -2.31
N ILE A 345 -28.56 -15.31 -1.83
CA ILE A 345 -29.23 -14.01 -1.60
C ILE A 345 -28.48 -13.21 -0.55
N GLY A 346 -28.11 -13.86 0.60
CA GLY A 346 -27.27 -13.23 1.63
C GLY A 346 -25.91 -12.78 1.07
N GLY A 347 -25.29 -13.62 0.23
CA GLY A 347 -24.03 -13.31 -0.46
C GLY A 347 -24.11 -12.08 -1.37
N ILE A 348 -25.15 -12.00 -2.21
CA ILE A 348 -25.38 -10.84 -3.10
C ILE A 348 -25.59 -9.56 -2.28
N MET A 349 -26.41 -9.62 -1.23
CA MET A 349 -26.61 -8.47 -0.34
C MET A 349 -25.30 -8.11 0.40
N GLY A 350 -24.54 -9.10 0.83
CA GLY A 350 -23.24 -8.91 1.45
C GLY A 350 -22.22 -8.27 0.51
N ILE A 351 -22.18 -8.69 -0.76
CA ILE A 351 -21.34 -8.06 -1.79
C ILE A 351 -21.75 -6.60 -1.99
N ALA A 352 -23.04 -6.33 -2.15
CA ALA A 352 -23.52 -4.96 -2.34
C ALA A 352 -23.15 -4.04 -1.16
N LEU A 353 -23.36 -4.52 0.08
CA LEU A 353 -22.99 -3.78 1.29
C LEU A 353 -21.47 -3.67 1.47
N GLY A 354 -20.71 -4.69 1.10
CA GLY A 354 -19.25 -4.68 1.16
C GLY A 354 -18.64 -3.67 0.18
N VAL A 355 -19.15 -3.60 -1.05
CA VAL A 355 -18.73 -2.62 -2.06
C VAL A 355 -19.12 -1.20 -1.60
N ALA A 356 -20.38 -0.99 -1.18
CA ALA A 356 -20.81 0.31 -0.69
C ALA A 356 -20.02 0.75 0.56
N GLY A 357 -19.70 -0.19 1.46
CA GLY A 357 -18.87 0.06 2.63
C GLY A 357 -17.42 0.43 2.26
N SER A 358 -16.84 -0.25 1.27
CA SER A 358 -15.51 0.09 0.74
C SER A 358 -15.48 1.49 0.12
N GLU A 359 -16.47 1.86 -0.66
CA GLU A 359 -16.59 3.21 -1.22
C GLU A 359 -16.79 4.28 -0.14
N ALA A 360 -17.59 3.99 0.88
CA ALA A 360 -17.76 4.88 2.02
C ALA A 360 -16.44 5.09 2.78
N ILE A 361 -15.67 4.02 3.04
CA ILE A 361 -14.33 4.11 3.65
C ILE A 361 -13.41 4.97 2.78
N SER A 362 -13.44 4.78 1.45
CA SER A 362 -12.63 5.57 0.53
C SER A 362 -12.98 7.05 0.57
N TYR A 363 -14.27 7.37 0.67
CA TYR A 363 -14.76 8.76 0.69
C TYR A 363 -14.50 9.47 2.03
N PHE A 364 -14.79 8.81 3.17
CA PHE A 364 -14.71 9.46 4.49
C PHE A 364 -13.32 9.38 5.13
N ALA A 365 -12.58 8.29 4.90
CA ALA A 365 -11.25 8.08 5.48
C ALA A 365 -10.10 8.43 4.52
N GLU A 366 -10.42 8.83 3.27
CA GLU A 366 -9.45 9.07 2.20
C GLU A 366 -8.52 7.87 1.93
N TRP A 367 -8.98 6.67 2.30
CA TRP A 367 -8.25 5.44 2.05
C TRP A 367 -8.62 4.90 0.67
N ARG A 368 -7.63 4.76 -0.18
CA ARG A 368 -7.85 4.14 -1.49
C ARG A 368 -8.22 2.68 -1.29
N THR A 369 -9.44 2.30 -1.67
CA THR A 369 -9.91 0.92 -1.68
C THR A 369 -10.02 0.44 -3.12
N LEU A 370 -9.57 -0.80 -3.37
CA LEU A 370 -9.64 -1.44 -4.68
C LEU A 370 -10.40 -2.76 -4.54
N VAL A 371 -11.65 -2.77 -4.99
CA VAL A 371 -12.45 -3.99 -5.04
C VAL A 371 -12.27 -4.63 -6.41
N ALA A 372 -11.41 -5.65 -6.49
CA ALA A 372 -11.19 -6.39 -7.72
C ALA A 372 -12.42 -7.26 -8.06
N PRO A 373 -12.81 -7.40 -9.34
CA PRO A 373 -13.89 -8.31 -9.76
C PRO A 373 -13.69 -9.76 -9.31
N GLU A 374 -12.45 -10.20 -9.22
CA GLU A 374 -12.07 -11.53 -8.73
C GLU A 374 -12.50 -11.76 -7.27
N SER A 375 -12.41 -10.73 -6.42
CA SER A 375 -12.84 -10.79 -5.03
C SER A 375 -14.34 -11.01 -4.89
N ILE A 376 -15.12 -10.44 -5.80
CA ILE A 376 -16.58 -10.63 -5.87
C ILE A 376 -16.91 -12.08 -6.25
N LEU A 377 -16.21 -12.65 -7.24
CA LEU A 377 -16.39 -14.04 -7.65
C LEU A 377 -16.00 -15.01 -6.54
N ILE A 378 -14.90 -14.76 -5.85
CA ILE A 378 -14.44 -15.56 -4.70
C ILE A 378 -15.49 -15.51 -3.57
N ALA A 379 -15.96 -14.33 -3.19
CA ALA A 379 -16.98 -14.17 -2.16
C ALA A 379 -18.30 -14.86 -2.49
N PHE A 380 -18.74 -14.79 -3.75
CA PHE A 380 -19.91 -15.50 -4.25
C PHE A 380 -19.74 -17.03 -4.20
N GLY A 381 -18.57 -17.52 -4.61
CA GLY A 381 -18.19 -18.93 -4.53
C GLY A 381 -18.19 -19.45 -3.07
N PHE A 382 -17.63 -18.68 -2.15
CA PHE A 382 -17.65 -19.00 -0.73
C PHE A 382 -19.08 -19.03 -0.16
N ALA A 383 -19.93 -18.07 -0.50
CA ALA A 383 -21.33 -18.07 -0.09
C ALA A 383 -22.07 -19.33 -0.57
N ALA A 384 -21.85 -19.74 -1.83
CA ALA A 384 -22.39 -20.99 -2.38
C ALA A 384 -21.88 -22.23 -1.63
N ALA A 385 -20.58 -22.31 -1.39
CA ALA A 385 -19.94 -23.42 -0.68
C ALA A 385 -20.50 -23.57 0.75
N ILE A 386 -20.69 -22.48 1.48
CA ILE A 386 -21.28 -22.47 2.82
C ILE A 386 -22.73 -22.95 2.77
N GLY A 387 -23.52 -22.48 1.81
CA GLY A 387 -24.90 -22.95 1.63
C GLY A 387 -24.99 -24.46 1.38
N ILE A 388 -24.07 -25.00 0.57
CA ILE A 388 -23.99 -26.43 0.30
C ILE A 388 -23.55 -27.19 1.55
N PHE A 389 -22.48 -26.78 2.19
CA PHE A 389 -21.89 -27.49 3.33
C PHE A 389 -22.84 -27.55 4.53
N PHE A 390 -23.33 -26.41 4.96
CA PHE A 390 -24.23 -26.33 6.13
C PHE A 390 -25.67 -26.73 5.80
N GLY A 391 -26.11 -26.64 4.56
CA GLY A 391 -27.41 -27.12 4.10
C GLY A 391 -27.48 -28.63 3.88
N PHE A 392 -26.34 -29.28 3.67
CA PHE A 392 -26.31 -30.73 3.35
C PHE A 392 -26.80 -31.60 4.51
N TYR A 393 -26.38 -31.31 5.75
CA TYR A 393 -26.78 -32.12 6.91
C TYR A 393 -28.29 -32.10 7.17
N PRO A 394 -28.97 -30.93 7.26
CA PRO A 394 -30.44 -30.87 7.38
C PRO A 394 -31.17 -31.51 6.18
N ALA A 395 -30.70 -31.27 4.96
CA ALA A 395 -31.30 -31.84 3.77
C ALA A 395 -31.23 -33.39 3.76
N ARG A 396 -30.09 -33.95 4.21
CA ARG A 396 -29.91 -35.39 4.37
C ARG A 396 -30.83 -35.94 5.47
N LYS A 397 -30.99 -35.24 6.59
CA LYS A 397 -31.92 -35.64 7.67
C LYS A 397 -33.35 -35.65 7.17
N ALA A 398 -33.79 -34.63 6.44
CA ALA A 398 -35.11 -34.58 5.82
C ALA A 398 -35.36 -35.75 4.85
N SER A 399 -34.36 -36.09 4.02
CA SER A 399 -34.47 -37.15 3.03
C SER A 399 -34.53 -38.59 3.59
N ARG A 400 -34.21 -38.76 4.87
CA ARG A 400 -34.16 -40.04 5.57
C ARG A 400 -35.32 -40.27 6.53
N LEU A 401 -36.26 -39.33 6.61
CA LEU A 401 -37.48 -39.49 7.44
C LEU A 401 -38.26 -40.73 6.97
N ASP A 402 -38.81 -41.46 7.94
CA ASP A 402 -39.78 -42.56 7.67
C ASP A 402 -41.13 -41.93 7.36
N PRO A 403 -41.76 -42.25 6.21
CA PRO A 403 -43.08 -41.71 5.84
C PRO A 403 -44.17 -41.99 6.88
N ILE A 404 -44.12 -43.17 7.50
CA ILE A 404 -45.13 -43.62 8.45
C ILE A 404 -45.01 -42.81 9.77
N GLU A 405 -43.79 -42.70 10.29
CA GLU A 405 -43.51 -41.92 11.49
C GLU A 405 -43.76 -40.42 11.25
N ALA A 406 -43.36 -39.88 10.08
CA ALA A 406 -43.57 -38.52 9.71
C ALA A 406 -45.05 -38.10 9.62
N LEU A 407 -45.94 -39.02 9.24
CA LEU A 407 -47.39 -38.76 9.20
C LEU A 407 -48.06 -38.85 10.59
N ARG A 408 -47.42 -39.53 11.55
CA ARG A 408 -47.88 -39.61 12.95
C ARG A 408 -47.42 -38.45 13.82
N TYR A 409 -46.52 -37.64 13.29
CA TYR A 409 -46.00 -36.49 14.02
C TYR A 409 -47.10 -35.41 14.16
N GLU A 410 -47.50 -35.09 15.39
CA GLU A 410 -48.43 -34.01 15.73
C GLU A 410 -47.72 -32.65 15.79
#